data_ac347a0b3a7e2bb8d58122748879dd07
#
_entry.id   ac347a0b3a7e2bb8d58122748879dd07
#
_cell.length_a   1.000
_cell.length_b   1.000
_cell.length_c   1.000
_cell.angle_alpha   90.00
_cell.angle_beta   90.00
_cell.angle_gamma   90.00
#
_symmetry.space_group_name_H-M   'P 1'
#
loop_
_entity.id
_entity.type
_entity.pdbx_description
1 polymer ?
#
loop_
_entity_poly.entity_id
_entity_poly.type
_entity_poly.pdbx_seq_one_letter_code
_entity_poly.pdbx_strand_id
1 'polypeptide(L)'
;MEIVQKNKNAKNIKIMTIMMFFIMLIYNMGHPATPGLIELRGLSKSISGVFLAAMSLTMFLSSPYLGAIADQIGKKKVFVFLPLGYGLSQVMFALTGNLPMMILSRLFSGVFAGATYSVAYGYVSDISERQMKSANIAKIGSIAIIGGALGAKIGGQVAVMDTTYPFMLQLILSVVVTGLLFFFL
;
A
#
# COMPACT_ATOMS: atom_id res chain seq x y z
N MET A 1 20.94 -26.04 12.30
CA MET A 1 20.56 -24.60 12.29
C MET A 1 20.14 -24.10 10.92
N GLU A 2 20.86 -24.39 9.87
CA GLU A 2 20.61 -23.92 8.49
C GLU A 2 19.23 -24.35 7.93
N ILE A 3 18.82 -25.60 8.10
CA ILE A 3 17.52 -26.12 7.65
C ILE A 3 16.35 -25.37 8.34
N VAL A 4 16.46 -25.10 9.64
CA VAL A 4 15.44 -24.37 10.40
C VAL A 4 15.30 -22.93 9.89
N GLN A 5 16.43 -22.26 9.61
CA GLN A 5 16.42 -20.91 9.05
C GLN A 5 15.84 -20.87 7.63
N LYS A 6 16.17 -21.82 6.79
CA LYS A 6 15.62 -21.96 5.44
C LYS A 6 14.10 -22.13 5.46
N ASN A 7 13.58 -22.99 6.34
CA ASN A 7 12.13 -23.20 6.50
C ASN A 7 11.42 -21.92 7.00
N LYS A 8 12.04 -21.19 7.93
CA LYS A 8 11.52 -19.90 8.43
C LYS A 8 11.48 -18.86 7.33
N ASN A 9 12.52 -18.74 6.53
CA ASN A 9 12.58 -17.81 5.41
C ASN A 9 11.51 -18.13 4.36
N ALA A 10 11.33 -19.39 3.98
CA ALA A 10 10.29 -19.82 3.06
C ALA A 10 8.87 -19.48 3.57
N LYS A 11 8.61 -19.70 4.87
CA LYS A 11 7.35 -19.28 5.52
C LYS A 11 7.15 -17.77 5.43
N ASN A 12 8.16 -16.99 5.74
CA ASN A 12 8.07 -15.52 5.70
C ASN A 12 7.84 -14.99 4.28
N ILE A 13 8.47 -15.57 3.25
CA ILE A 13 8.23 -15.21 1.85
C ILE A 13 6.76 -15.49 1.47
N LYS A 14 6.21 -16.63 1.90
CA LYS A 14 4.79 -16.95 1.66
C LYS A 14 3.87 -15.96 2.34
N ILE A 15 4.13 -15.60 3.60
CA ILE A 15 3.36 -14.58 4.33
C ILE A 15 3.43 -13.23 3.60
N MET A 16 4.64 -12.77 3.24
CA MET A 16 4.81 -11.52 2.50
C MET A 16 4.05 -11.51 1.18
N THR A 17 4.05 -12.62 0.45
CA THR A 17 3.31 -12.74 -0.82
C THR A 17 1.80 -12.55 -0.59
N ILE A 18 1.24 -13.21 0.42
CA ILE A 18 -0.19 -13.09 0.77
C ILE A 18 -0.51 -11.67 1.26
N MET A 19 0.32 -11.11 2.11
CA MET A 19 0.11 -9.76 2.65
C MET A 19 0.20 -8.69 1.56
N MET A 20 1.14 -8.82 0.62
CA MET A 20 1.22 -7.91 -0.52
C MET A 20 -0.01 -7.95 -1.42
N PHE A 21 -0.65 -9.11 -1.58
CA PHE A 21 -1.94 -9.18 -2.26
C PHE A 21 -2.98 -8.29 -1.57
N PHE A 22 -3.17 -8.45 -0.26
CA PHE A 22 -4.15 -7.66 0.49
C PHE A 22 -3.80 -6.17 0.56
N ILE A 23 -2.52 -5.84 0.75
CA ILE A 23 -2.06 -4.45 0.77
C ILE A 23 -2.36 -3.78 -0.59
N MET A 24 -2.04 -4.43 -1.69
CA MET A 24 -2.30 -3.86 -3.02
C MET A 24 -3.79 -3.82 -3.37
N LEU A 25 -4.57 -4.78 -2.88
CA LEU A 25 -6.03 -4.72 -2.95
C LEU A 25 -6.54 -3.45 -2.25
N ILE A 26 -6.10 -3.21 -1.02
CA ILE A 26 -6.47 -2.02 -0.24
C ILE A 26 -6.04 -0.75 -0.98
N TYR A 27 -4.78 -0.66 -1.41
CA TYR A 27 -4.22 0.56 -2.00
C TYR A 27 -4.93 0.98 -3.29
N ASN A 28 -5.49 0.03 -4.03
CA ASN A 28 -6.15 0.31 -5.30
C ASN A 28 -7.67 0.53 -5.20
N MET A 29 -8.30 0.28 -4.05
CA MET A 29 -9.76 0.44 -3.89
C MET A 29 -10.24 1.90 -4.06
N GLY A 30 -9.45 2.88 -3.64
CA GLY A 30 -9.84 4.30 -3.70
C GLY A 30 -9.73 4.94 -5.09
N HIS A 31 -8.96 4.35 -6.02
CA HIS A 31 -8.72 4.95 -7.32
C HIS A 31 -9.99 5.14 -8.17
N PRO A 32 -10.88 4.14 -8.31
CA PRO A 32 -12.12 4.30 -9.06
C PRO A 32 -13.12 5.27 -8.43
N ALA A 33 -13.07 5.44 -7.09
CA ALA A 33 -13.94 6.36 -6.37
C ALA A 33 -13.46 7.82 -6.43
N THR A 34 -12.19 8.05 -6.74
CA THR A 34 -11.60 9.39 -6.73
C THR A 34 -12.31 10.39 -7.64
N PRO A 35 -12.69 10.08 -8.91
CA PRO A 35 -13.43 11.01 -9.76
C PRO A 35 -14.79 11.41 -9.19
N GLY A 36 -15.55 10.47 -8.63
CA GLY A 36 -16.83 10.75 -7.99
C GLY A 36 -16.68 11.63 -6.75
N LEU A 37 -15.66 11.43 -5.95
CA LEU A 37 -15.37 12.28 -4.79
C LEU A 37 -14.99 13.71 -5.22
N ILE A 38 -14.23 13.88 -6.30
CA ILE A 38 -13.87 15.19 -6.87
C ILE A 38 -15.13 15.94 -7.31
N GLU A 39 -16.04 15.26 -8.00
CA GLU A 39 -17.31 15.82 -8.45
C GLU A 39 -18.22 16.20 -7.27
N LEU A 40 -18.31 15.34 -6.25
CA LEU A 40 -19.05 15.60 -5.00
C LEU A 40 -18.54 16.87 -4.27
N ARG A 41 -17.25 17.17 -4.38
CA ARG A 41 -16.61 18.37 -3.79
C ARG A 41 -16.66 19.60 -4.69
N GLY A 42 -17.33 19.54 -5.85
CA GLY A 42 -17.41 20.64 -6.80
C GLY A 42 -16.09 21.05 -7.45
N LEU A 43 -15.10 20.13 -7.44
CA LEU A 43 -13.77 20.38 -7.99
C LEU A 43 -13.72 20.02 -9.49
N SER A 44 -12.83 20.69 -10.22
CA SER A 44 -12.59 20.35 -11.64
C SER A 44 -12.01 18.94 -11.79
N LYS A 45 -12.46 18.21 -12.81
CA LYS A 45 -11.97 16.86 -13.12
C LYS A 45 -10.46 16.80 -13.38
N SER A 46 -9.85 17.91 -13.83
CA SER A 46 -8.40 18.02 -14.04
C SER A 46 -7.59 17.91 -12.75
N ILE A 47 -8.20 18.14 -11.58
CA ILE A 47 -7.51 18.01 -10.29
C ILE A 47 -7.10 16.56 -9.99
N SER A 48 -7.71 15.57 -10.65
CA SER A 48 -7.29 14.15 -10.56
C SER A 48 -5.83 13.96 -10.93
N GLY A 49 -5.36 14.69 -11.95
CA GLY A 49 -3.95 14.66 -12.35
C GLY A 49 -3.03 15.21 -11.28
N VAL A 50 -3.45 16.30 -10.59
CA VAL A 50 -2.68 16.88 -9.47
C VAL A 50 -2.58 15.90 -8.30
N PHE A 51 -3.68 15.22 -7.96
CA PHE A 51 -3.68 14.21 -6.89
C PHE A 51 -2.77 13.02 -7.22
N LEU A 52 -2.80 12.56 -8.48
CA LEU A 52 -1.94 11.48 -8.93
C LEU A 52 -0.47 11.92 -8.93
N ALA A 53 -0.18 13.11 -9.44
CA ALA A 53 1.18 13.67 -9.45
C ALA A 53 1.73 13.86 -8.03
N ALA A 54 0.94 14.40 -7.10
CA ALA A 54 1.33 14.58 -5.70
C ALA A 54 1.68 13.24 -5.04
N MET A 55 0.84 12.22 -5.22
CA MET A 55 1.08 10.87 -4.69
C MET A 55 2.33 10.25 -5.31
N SER A 56 2.48 10.31 -6.64
CA SER A 56 3.62 9.72 -7.36
C SER A 56 4.94 10.40 -7.01
N LEU A 57 4.93 11.72 -6.85
CA LEU A 57 6.11 12.49 -6.44
C LEU A 57 6.64 12.03 -5.08
N THR A 58 5.77 11.96 -4.08
CA THR A 58 6.19 11.53 -2.74
C THR A 58 6.51 10.05 -2.68
N MET A 59 5.83 9.21 -3.45
CA MET A 59 6.16 7.80 -3.61
C MET A 59 7.60 7.64 -4.14
N PHE A 60 7.97 8.40 -5.16
CA PHE A 60 9.32 8.39 -5.73
C PHE A 60 10.36 8.89 -4.71
N LEU A 61 10.11 10.03 -4.07
CA LEU A 61 11.04 10.64 -3.13
C LEU A 61 11.21 9.83 -1.84
N SER A 62 10.12 9.27 -1.29
CA SER A 62 10.16 8.56 -0.01
C SER A 62 10.75 7.16 -0.10
N SER A 63 10.64 6.50 -1.25
CA SER A 63 11.05 5.10 -1.43
C SER A 63 12.49 4.81 -1.00
N PRO A 64 13.53 5.55 -1.42
CA PRO A 64 14.91 5.31 -1.00
C PRO A 64 15.13 5.64 0.49
N TYR A 65 14.53 6.72 0.98
CA TYR A 65 14.73 7.15 2.38
C TYR A 65 14.12 6.16 3.38
N LEU A 66 12.87 5.76 3.14
CA LEU A 66 12.19 4.81 4.01
C LEU A 66 12.74 3.39 3.86
N GLY A 67 13.27 3.03 2.69
CA GLY A 67 14.06 1.84 2.50
C GLY A 67 15.30 1.84 3.39
N ALA A 68 16.08 2.91 3.38
CA ALA A 68 17.29 3.05 4.21
C ALA A 68 16.97 3.07 5.72
N ILE A 69 15.88 3.72 6.13
CA ILE A 69 15.40 3.67 7.52
C ILE A 69 15.02 2.24 7.91
N ALA A 70 14.32 1.53 7.03
CA ALA A 70 13.92 0.15 7.27
C ALA A 70 15.12 -0.80 7.37
N ASP A 71 16.21 -0.52 6.64
CA ASP A 71 17.47 -1.26 6.77
C ASP A 71 18.10 -1.11 8.15
N GLN A 72 18.00 0.08 8.77
CA GLN A 72 18.57 0.38 10.08
C GLN A 72 17.74 -0.16 11.25
N ILE A 73 16.42 0.07 11.25
CA ILE A 73 15.55 -0.27 12.38
C ILE A 73 14.84 -1.62 12.24
N GLY A 74 14.95 -2.24 11.05
CA GLY A 74 14.39 -3.55 10.72
C GLY A 74 13.16 -3.45 9.80
N LYS A 75 13.28 -4.05 8.61
CA LYS A 75 12.25 -4.02 7.54
C LYS A 75 10.88 -4.50 8.01
N LYS A 76 10.82 -5.54 8.84
CA LYS A 76 9.56 -6.03 9.41
C LYS A 76 8.83 -4.97 10.22
N LYS A 77 9.54 -4.29 11.11
CA LYS A 77 8.97 -3.28 12.01
C LYS A 77 8.35 -2.13 11.21
N VAL A 78 9.06 -1.66 10.18
CA VAL A 78 8.56 -0.59 9.31
C VAL A 78 7.36 -1.08 8.52
N PHE A 79 7.45 -2.26 7.88
CA PHE A 79 6.44 -2.79 6.99
C PHE A 79 5.07 -2.95 7.66
N VAL A 80 5.03 -3.35 8.94
CA VAL A 80 3.79 -3.54 9.69
C VAL A 80 2.94 -2.27 9.75
N PHE A 81 3.55 -1.10 9.87
CA PHE A 81 2.82 0.17 10.04
C PHE A 81 2.45 0.87 8.73
N LEU A 82 3.03 0.47 7.60
CA LEU A 82 2.79 1.14 6.32
C LEU A 82 1.33 1.09 5.85
N PRO A 83 0.61 -0.06 5.93
CA PRO A 83 -0.79 -0.10 5.53
C PRO A 83 -1.67 0.82 6.37
N LEU A 84 -1.42 0.91 7.68
CA LEU A 84 -2.18 1.78 8.58
C LEU A 84 -2.00 3.26 8.21
N GLY A 85 -0.75 3.70 8.00
CA GLY A 85 -0.47 5.07 7.58
C GLY A 85 -1.13 5.42 6.24
N TYR A 86 -1.12 4.48 5.30
CA TYR A 86 -1.84 4.64 4.04
C TYR A 86 -3.36 4.75 4.26
N GLY A 87 -3.98 3.85 5.03
CA GLY A 87 -5.40 3.87 5.32
C GLY A 87 -5.86 5.18 5.98
N LEU A 88 -5.10 5.69 6.94
CA LEU A 88 -5.36 6.97 7.57
C LEU A 88 -5.32 8.13 6.57
N SER A 89 -4.35 8.15 5.67
CA SER A 89 -4.27 9.17 4.63
C SER A 89 -5.46 9.13 3.65
N GLN A 90 -6.02 7.96 3.39
CA GLN A 90 -7.19 7.81 2.53
C GLN A 90 -8.47 8.36 3.17
N VAL A 91 -8.66 8.11 4.47
CA VAL A 91 -9.79 8.70 5.22
C VAL A 91 -9.66 10.22 5.29
N MET A 92 -8.46 10.73 5.55
CA MET A 92 -8.20 12.16 5.49
C MET A 92 -8.57 12.75 4.11
N PHE A 93 -8.23 12.08 3.01
CA PHE A 93 -8.61 12.48 1.66
C PHE A 93 -10.13 12.52 1.46
N ALA A 94 -10.84 11.50 1.94
CA ALA A 94 -12.28 11.36 1.73
C ALA A 94 -13.11 12.35 2.55
N LEU A 95 -12.71 12.61 3.80
CA LEU A 95 -13.47 13.43 4.74
C LEU A 95 -13.24 14.93 4.57
N THR A 96 -12.09 15.34 4.05
CA THR A 96 -11.83 16.77 3.87
C THR A 96 -12.54 17.34 2.65
N GLY A 97 -13.08 18.56 2.78
CA GLY A 97 -13.60 19.36 1.67
C GLY A 97 -12.61 20.42 1.16
N ASN A 98 -11.45 20.53 1.77
CA ASN A 98 -10.44 21.54 1.52
C ASN A 98 -9.36 21.01 0.56
N LEU A 99 -9.21 21.64 -0.61
CA LEU A 99 -8.27 21.20 -1.65
C LEU A 99 -6.82 21.07 -1.16
N PRO A 100 -6.22 22.04 -0.43
CA PRO A 100 -4.88 21.86 0.12
C PRO A 100 -4.75 20.62 1.02
N MET A 101 -5.75 20.33 1.83
CA MET A 101 -5.76 19.17 2.71
C MET A 101 -5.92 17.85 1.94
N MET A 102 -6.68 17.85 0.83
CA MET A 102 -6.76 16.73 -0.10
C MET A 102 -5.41 16.46 -0.76
N ILE A 103 -4.69 17.51 -1.19
CA ILE A 103 -3.34 17.37 -1.75
C ILE A 103 -2.38 16.81 -0.69
N LEU A 104 -2.42 17.34 0.53
CA LEU A 104 -1.58 16.87 1.63
C LEU A 104 -1.82 15.39 1.93
N SER A 105 -3.07 14.94 1.95
CA SER A 105 -3.39 13.53 2.16
C SER A 105 -2.83 12.63 1.04
N ARG A 106 -2.81 13.11 -0.21
CA ARG A 106 -2.19 12.39 -1.34
C ARG A 106 -0.67 12.33 -1.23
N LEU A 107 -0.04 13.40 -0.74
CA LEU A 107 1.39 13.38 -0.42
C LEU A 107 1.69 12.32 0.65
N PHE A 108 0.92 12.26 1.73
CA PHE A 108 1.09 11.22 2.76
C PHE A 108 0.86 9.81 2.21
N SER A 109 -0.19 9.60 1.43
CA SER A 109 -0.45 8.27 0.85
C SER A 109 0.69 7.81 -0.08
N GLY A 110 1.31 8.73 -0.82
CA GLY A 110 2.49 8.44 -1.64
C GLY A 110 3.70 8.01 -0.81
N VAL A 111 3.94 8.65 0.33
CA VAL A 111 5.02 8.26 1.26
C VAL A 111 4.86 6.79 1.69
N PHE A 112 3.69 6.41 2.19
CA PHE A 112 3.45 5.05 2.67
C PHE A 112 3.43 4.01 1.53
N ALA A 113 2.88 4.37 0.37
CA ALA A 113 2.87 3.48 -0.80
C ALA A 113 4.28 3.21 -1.32
N GLY A 114 5.12 4.24 -1.47
CA GLY A 114 6.51 4.10 -1.91
C GLY A 114 7.35 3.24 -0.97
N ALA A 115 7.21 3.47 0.34
CA ALA A 115 7.87 2.67 1.36
C ALA A 115 7.44 1.18 1.31
N THR A 116 6.16 0.92 1.04
CA THR A 116 5.65 -0.46 1.00
C THR A 116 6.38 -1.30 -0.04
N TYR A 117 6.53 -0.79 -1.26
CA TYR A 117 7.25 -1.51 -2.32
C TYR A 117 8.73 -1.69 -1.99
N SER A 118 9.41 -0.62 -1.57
CA SER A 118 10.83 -0.65 -1.25
C SER A 118 11.14 -1.65 -0.13
N VAL A 119 10.39 -1.57 0.97
CA VAL A 119 10.60 -2.42 2.15
C VAL A 119 10.23 -3.88 1.88
N ALA A 120 9.11 -4.15 1.18
CA ALA A 120 8.69 -5.51 0.86
C ALA A 120 9.69 -6.23 -0.04
N TYR A 121 10.10 -5.58 -1.14
CA TYR A 121 11.06 -6.19 -2.06
C TYR A 121 12.45 -6.32 -1.43
N GLY A 122 12.89 -5.32 -0.66
CA GLY A 122 14.11 -5.39 0.11
C GLY A 122 14.11 -6.55 1.11
N TYR A 123 13.05 -6.71 1.90
CA TYR A 123 12.93 -7.80 2.85
C TYR A 123 12.99 -9.18 2.18
N VAL A 124 12.21 -9.39 1.14
CA VAL A 124 12.21 -10.67 0.41
C VAL A 124 13.54 -10.94 -0.27
N SER A 125 14.18 -9.90 -0.79
CA SER A 125 15.53 -9.98 -1.36
C SER A 125 16.55 -10.49 -0.34
N ASP A 126 16.48 -10.01 0.92
CA ASP A 126 17.44 -10.36 1.97
C ASP A 126 17.30 -11.81 2.45
N ILE A 127 16.05 -12.29 2.56
CA ILE A 127 15.78 -13.65 3.07
C ILE A 127 15.74 -14.73 1.99
N SER A 128 15.84 -14.34 0.71
CA SER A 128 15.82 -15.26 -0.43
C SER A 128 17.22 -15.82 -0.71
N GLU A 129 17.28 -17.10 -1.02
CA GLU A 129 18.46 -17.72 -1.59
C GLU A 129 18.84 -17.03 -2.90
N ARG A 130 20.14 -16.86 -3.16
CA ARG A 130 20.66 -16.13 -4.32
C ARG A 130 20.03 -16.56 -5.65
N GLN A 131 19.83 -17.87 -5.82
CA GLN A 131 19.25 -18.44 -7.05
C GLN A 131 17.75 -18.18 -7.18
N MET A 132 17.02 -18.02 -6.07
CA MET A 132 15.57 -17.83 -6.03
C MET A 132 15.15 -16.37 -5.87
N LYS A 133 16.09 -15.46 -5.68
CA LYS A 133 15.82 -14.05 -5.37
C LYS A 133 14.93 -13.37 -6.40
N SER A 134 15.30 -13.44 -7.67
CA SER A 134 14.52 -12.83 -8.75
C SER A 134 13.14 -13.48 -8.91
N ALA A 135 13.04 -14.80 -8.76
CA ALA A 135 11.78 -15.51 -8.84
C ALA A 135 10.82 -15.12 -7.69
N ASN A 136 11.33 -14.99 -6.46
CA ASN A 136 10.54 -14.58 -5.31
C ASN A 136 10.06 -13.12 -5.43
N ILE A 137 10.91 -12.21 -5.91
CA ILE A 137 10.53 -10.81 -6.17
C ILE A 137 9.47 -10.74 -7.25
N ALA A 138 9.65 -11.46 -8.36
CA ALA A 138 8.67 -11.50 -9.44
C ALA A 138 7.33 -12.07 -8.98
N LYS A 139 7.34 -13.13 -8.16
CA LYS A 139 6.12 -13.73 -7.58
C LYS A 139 5.34 -12.72 -6.75
N ILE A 140 6.02 -11.98 -5.86
CA ILE A 140 5.35 -10.95 -5.04
C ILE A 140 4.78 -9.84 -5.90
N GLY A 141 5.53 -9.39 -6.90
CA GLY A 141 5.07 -8.37 -7.84
C GLY A 141 3.82 -8.80 -8.63
N SER A 142 3.80 -10.04 -9.14
CA SER A 142 2.66 -10.58 -9.87
C SER A 142 1.41 -10.68 -8.99
N ILE A 143 1.55 -11.17 -7.77
CA ILE A 143 0.44 -11.27 -6.81
C ILE A 143 -0.05 -9.88 -6.37
N ALA A 144 0.84 -8.92 -6.22
CA ALA A 144 0.51 -7.52 -5.95
C ALA A 144 -0.36 -6.90 -7.07
N ILE A 145 -0.04 -7.17 -8.35
CA ILE A 145 -0.84 -6.72 -9.49
C ILE A 145 -2.25 -7.31 -9.46
N ILE A 146 -2.38 -8.60 -9.19
CA ILE A 146 -3.69 -9.28 -9.07
C ILE A 146 -4.50 -8.67 -7.93
N GLY A 147 -3.88 -8.46 -6.76
CA GLY A 147 -4.51 -7.78 -5.63
C GLY A 147 -5.00 -6.38 -6.00
N GLY A 148 -4.17 -5.60 -6.68
CA GLY A 148 -4.52 -4.26 -7.15
C GLY A 148 -5.71 -4.24 -8.11
N ALA A 149 -5.76 -5.15 -9.08
CA ALA A 149 -6.86 -5.26 -10.04
C ALA A 149 -8.20 -5.62 -9.33
N LEU A 150 -8.16 -6.57 -8.39
CA LEU A 150 -9.33 -6.94 -7.58
C LEU A 150 -9.75 -5.79 -6.66
N GLY A 151 -8.79 -5.08 -6.06
CA GLY A 151 -9.05 -3.91 -5.24
C GLY A 151 -9.76 -2.81 -6.01
N ALA A 152 -9.30 -2.48 -7.20
CA ALA A 152 -9.95 -1.50 -8.07
C ALA A 152 -11.38 -1.93 -8.43
N LYS A 153 -11.60 -3.21 -8.76
CA LYS A 153 -12.95 -3.73 -9.04
C LYS A 153 -13.87 -3.60 -7.83
N ILE A 154 -13.44 -4.04 -6.66
CA ILE A 154 -14.24 -3.96 -5.41
C ILE A 154 -14.51 -2.49 -5.06
N GLY A 155 -13.47 -1.64 -5.12
CA GLY A 155 -13.61 -0.22 -4.82
C GLY A 155 -14.59 0.50 -5.76
N GLY A 156 -14.56 0.17 -7.06
CA GLY A 156 -15.54 0.68 -8.01
C GLY A 156 -16.97 0.26 -7.70
N GLN A 157 -17.20 -0.99 -7.30
CA GLN A 157 -18.53 -1.47 -6.91
C GLN A 157 -19.03 -0.80 -5.61
N VAL A 158 -18.16 -0.65 -4.62
CA VAL A 158 -18.50 0.02 -3.35
C VAL A 158 -18.75 1.52 -3.57
N ALA A 159 -18.04 2.17 -4.49
CA ALA A 159 -18.19 3.58 -4.81
C ALA A 159 -19.56 3.91 -5.42
N VAL A 160 -20.25 2.93 -6.02
CA VAL A 160 -21.64 3.11 -6.52
C VAL A 160 -22.62 3.36 -5.38
N MET A 161 -22.35 2.83 -4.18
CA MET A 161 -23.20 3.05 -3.00
C MET A 161 -22.93 4.44 -2.40
N ASP A 162 -21.67 4.77 -2.20
CA ASP A 162 -21.17 6.07 -1.76
C ASP A 162 -19.70 6.22 -2.13
N THR A 163 -19.33 7.37 -2.69
CA THR A 163 -17.95 7.64 -3.13
C THR A 163 -16.93 7.68 -2.00
N THR A 164 -17.35 7.84 -0.75
CA THR A 164 -16.48 7.85 0.44
C THR A 164 -16.24 6.46 1.02
N TYR A 165 -17.15 5.51 0.79
CA TYR A 165 -17.07 4.16 1.37
C TYR A 165 -15.80 3.39 1.03
N PRO A 166 -15.27 3.40 -0.20
CA PRO A 166 -14.02 2.72 -0.51
C PRO A 166 -12.86 3.18 0.36
N PHE A 167 -12.78 4.48 0.68
CA PHE A 167 -11.72 5.05 1.51
C PHE A 167 -11.87 4.64 2.98
N MET A 168 -13.11 4.55 3.50
CA MET A 168 -13.37 4.02 4.84
C MET A 168 -13.00 2.55 4.92
N LEU A 169 -13.38 1.77 3.92
CA LEU A 169 -13.05 0.35 3.85
C LEU A 169 -11.54 0.13 3.77
N GLN A 170 -10.80 1.00 3.06
CA GLN A 170 -9.34 0.97 3.04
C GLN A 170 -8.75 1.09 4.45
N LEU A 171 -9.25 1.99 5.30
CA LEU A 171 -8.77 2.11 6.68
C LEU A 171 -9.08 0.85 7.49
N ILE A 172 -10.31 0.36 7.44
CA ILE A 172 -10.73 -0.84 8.19
C ILE A 172 -9.84 -2.03 7.82
N LEU A 173 -9.67 -2.28 6.53
CA LEU A 173 -8.83 -3.37 6.04
C LEU A 173 -7.34 -3.14 6.34
N SER A 174 -6.87 -1.89 6.34
CA SER A 174 -5.50 -1.55 6.73
C SER A 174 -5.24 -1.89 8.20
N VAL A 175 -6.18 -1.62 9.10
CA VAL A 175 -6.08 -2.02 10.51
C VAL A 175 -6.00 -3.54 10.64
N VAL A 176 -6.86 -4.28 9.93
CA VAL A 176 -6.86 -5.74 9.94
C VAL A 176 -5.52 -6.29 9.43
N VAL A 177 -5.05 -5.80 8.27
CA VAL A 177 -3.77 -6.26 7.68
C VAL A 177 -2.58 -5.90 8.57
N THR A 178 -2.58 -4.71 9.19
CA THR A 178 -1.56 -4.32 10.17
C THR A 178 -1.54 -5.29 11.36
N GLY A 179 -2.70 -5.65 11.90
CA GLY A 179 -2.82 -6.65 12.97
C GLY A 179 -2.29 -8.03 12.54
N LEU A 180 -2.68 -8.50 11.35
CA LEU A 180 -2.18 -9.77 10.82
C LEU A 180 -0.65 -9.76 10.62
N LEU A 181 -0.11 -8.67 10.09
CA LEU A 181 1.34 -8.50 9.94
C LEU A 181 2.07 -8.54 11.28
N PHE A 182 1.51 -7.92 12.29
CA PHE A 182 2.10 -7.91 13.65
C PHE A 182 2.19 -9.31 14.25
N PHE A 183 1.16 -10.16 14.05
CA PHE A 183 1.13 -11.51 14.61
C PHE A 183 1.89 -12.56 13.79
N PHE A 184 1.91 -12.44 12.46
CA PHE A 184 2.42 -13.50 11.59
C PHE A 184 3.81 -13.23 11.04
N LEU A 185 4.26 -11.99 10.96
CA LEU A 185 5.57 -11.62 10.45
C LEU A 185 6.59 -11.41 11.57
#